data_9d19ae1b3c333214a033537fe7a92df1
#
_entry.id   9d19ae1b3c333214a033537fe7a92df1
#
_cell.length_a   1.000
_cell.length_b   1.000
_cell.length_c   1.000
_cell.angle_alpha   90.00
_cell.angle_beta   90.00
_cell.angle_gamma   90.00
#
_symmetry.space_group_name_H-M   'P 1'
#
loop_
_entity.id
_entity.type
_entity.pdbx_description
1 polymer ?
#
loop_
_entity_poly.entity_id
_entity_poly.type
_entity_poly.pdbx_seq_one_letter_code
_entity_poly.pdbx_strand_id
1 'polypeptide(L)'
;MRKAFFEFLVAEGVLAPTELDRVQDMLRAAPEPIGSIAFGYGMITGTDIDTILDEQRTDYRPFGEIAIAKRLLTREQVEILLGIQLIRAATEIGEALVLAGICTMERIMPLLGQFLSQSQDSPVSARC
;
A
#
# COMPACT_ATOMS: atom_id res chain seq x y z
N MET A 1 1.72 -3.33 6.90
CA MET A 1 0.52 -3.47 6.06
C MET A 1 0.41 -4.86 5.43
N ARG A 2 1.44 -5.37 4.74
CA ARG A 2 1.46 -6.75 4.24
C ARG A 2 1.21 -7.78 5.35
N LYS A 3 1.88 -7.61 6.49
CA LYS A 3 1.74 -8.50 7.64
C LYS A 3 0.29 -8.60 8.09
N ALA A 4 -0.40 -7.46 8.19
CA ALA A 4 -1.80 -7.43 8.61
C ALA A 4 -2.71 -8.18 7.63
N PHE A 5 -2.46 -8.02 6.33
CA PHE A 5 -3.24 -8.73 5.31
C PHE A 5 -2.96 -10.24 5.33
N PHE A 6 -1.70 -10.64 5.48
CA PHE A 6 -1.37 -12.05 5.61
C PHE A 6 -2.02 -12.68 6.84
N GLU A 7 -1.98 -11.99 7.97
CA GLU A 7 -2.64 -12.46 9.20
C GLU A 7 -4.15 -12.61 8.99
N PHE A 8 -4.76 -11.65 8.30
CA PHE A 8 -6.18 -11.70 7.95
C PHE A 8 -6.49 -12.93 7.08
N LEU A 9 -5.70 -13.20 6.06
CA LEU A 9 -5.90 -14.34 5.17
C LEU A 9 -5.71 -15.67 5.87
N VAL A 10 -4.77 -15.76 6.78
CA VAL A 10 -4.56 -16.96 7.59
C VAL A 10 -5.77 -17.18 8.52
N ALA A 11 -6.27 -16.12 9.15
CA ALA A 11 -7.43 -16.19 10.02
C ALA A 11 -8.69 -16.61 9.27
N GLU A 12 -8.82 -16.21 8.00
CA GLU A 12 -9.95 -16.58 7.15
C GLU A 12 -9.81 -17.99 6.53
N GLY A 13 -8.71 -18.66 6.81
CA GLY A 13 -8.47 -20.02 6.30
C GLY A 13 -8.13 -20.10 4.83
N VAL A 14 -7.75 -18.97 4.21
CA VAL A 14 -7.41 -18.88 2.78
C VAL A 14 -5.96 -19.23 2.54
N LEU A 15 -5.09 -18.85 3.45
CA LEU A 15 -3.65 -19.01 3.33
C LEU A 15 -3.12 -19.83 4.52
N ALA A 16 -2.46 -20.94 4.22
CA ALA A 16 -1.79 -21.71 5.26
C ALA A 16 -0.47 -21.03 5.62
N PRO A 17 -0.07 -21.03 6.91
CA PRO A 17 1.22 -20.44 7.29
C PRO A 17 2.41 -21.01 6.50
N THR A 18 2.33 -22.28 6.10
CA THR A 18 3.37 -22.95 5.32
C THR A 18 3.48 -22.44 3.88
N GLU A 19 2.46 -21.76 3.38
CA GLU A 19 2.44 -21.19 2.02
C GLU A 19 2.94 -19.75 1.97
N LEU A 20 3.12 -19.13 3.13
CA LEU A 20 3.45 -17.72 3.24
C LEU A 20 4.75 -17.36 2.51
N ASP A 21 5.81 -18.15 2.71
CA ASP A 21 7.11 -17.88 2.08
C ASP A 21 7.01 -17.91 0.56
N ARG A 22 6.27 -18.89 0.04
CA ARG A 22 6.06 -19.03 -1.41
C ARG A 22 5.37 -17.79 -2.00
N VAL A 23 4.35 -17.30 -1.31
CA VAL A 23 3.63 -16.10 -1.78
C VAL A 23 4.53 -14.87 -1.67
N GLN A 24 5.26 -14.71 -0.58
CA GLN A 24 6.17 -13.58 -0.40
C GLN A 24 7.25 -13.54 -1.48
N ASP A 25 7.75 -14.70 -1.92
CA ASP A 25 8.75 -14.78 -2.99
C ASP A 25 8.23 -14.27 -4.33
N MET A 26 6.91 -14.25 -4.53
CA MET A 26 6.28 -13.78 -5.76
C MET A 26 6.07 -12.26 -5.77
N LEU A 27 6.23 -11.60 -4.62
CA LEU A 27 5.95 -10.19 -4.47
C LEU A 27 7.20 -9.33 -4.62
N ARG A 28 7.00 -8.04 -4.94
CA ARG A 28 8.13 -7.10 -4.88
C ARG A 28 8.61 -6.97 -3.43
N ALA A 29 9.88 -6.59 -3.29
CA ALA A 29 10.53 -6.48 -1.98
C ALA A 29 9.82 -5.47 -1.05
N ALA A 30 9.24 -4.41 -1.61
CA ALA A 30 8.54 -3.37 -0.85
C ALA A 30 7.34 -2.84 -1.62
N PRO A 31 6.34 -2.28 -0.93
CA PRO A 31 5.22 -1.61 -1.60
C PRO A 31 5.72 -0.43 -2.45
N GLU A 32 4.98 -0.08 -3.48
CA GLU A 32 5.30 1.08 -4.31
C GLU A 32 5.26 2.35 -3.45
N PRO A 33 6.33 3.18 -3.45
CA PRO A 33 6.36 4.38 -2.62
C PRO A 33 5.30 5.40 -3.06
N ILE A 34 4.77 6.17 -2.10
CA ILE A 34 3.75 7.19 -2.43
C ILE A 34 4.28 8.26 -3.38
N GLY A 35 5.58 8.58 -3.32
CA GLY A 35 6.20 9.51 -4.27
C GLY A 35 6.11 9.03 -5.70
N SER A 36 6.32 7.75 -5.92
CA SER A 36 6.20 7.10 -7.22
C SER A 36 4.77 7.15 -7.74
N ILE A 37 3.81 6.88 -6.86
CA ILE A 37 2.38 6.94 -7.21
C ILE A 37 1.99 8.38 -7.58
N ALA A 38 2.38 9.35 -6.76
CA ALA A 38 2.10 10.77 -6.99
C ALA A 38 2.70 11.25 -8.32
N PHE A 39 3.94 10.85 -8.60
CA PHE A 39 4.61 11.17 -9.87
C PHE A 39 3.84 10.60 -11.05
N GLY A 40 3.40 9.35 -10.95
CA GLY A 40 2.65 8.69 -12.01
C GLY A 40 1.33 9.40 -12.35
N TYR A 41 0.71 10.05 -11.37
CA TYR A 41 -0.52 10.83 -11.57
C TYR A 41 -0.25 12.32 -11.84
N GLY A 42 1.00 12.72 -11.98
CA GLY A 42 1.34 14.11 -12.27
C GLY A 42 1.14 15.07 -11.11
N MET A 43 1.07 14.58 -9.89
CA MET A 43 0.86 15.40 -8.70
C MET A 43 2.13 16.11 -8.25
N ILE A 44 3.28 15.51 -8.51
CA ILE A 44 4.61 16.08 -8.25
C ILE A 44 5.52 15.77 -9.42
N THR A 45 6.62 16.52 -9.54
CA THR A 45 7.62 16.31 -10.58
C THR A 45 8.76 15.45 -10.08
N GLY A 46 9.60 14.96 -11.00
CA GLY A 46 10.84 14.26 -10.63
C GLY A 46 11.78 15.14 -9.82
N THR A 47 11.83 16.43 -10.11
CA THR A 47 12.61 17.41 -9.35
C THR A 47 12.09 17.52 -7.90
N ASP A 48 10.77 17.51 -7.74
CA ASP A 48 10.15 17.53 -6.40
C ASP A 48 10.57 16.30 -5.60
N ILE A 49 10.56 15.13 -6.23
CA ILE A 49 11.00 13.88 -5.59
C ILE A 49 12.46 14.00 -5.13
N ASP A 50 13.33 14.48 -6.02
CA ASP A 50 14.74 14.64 -5.70
C ASP A 50 14.94 15.60 -4.52
N THR A 51 14.17 16.68 -4.49
CA THR A 51 14.19 17.66 -3.40
C THR A 51 13.83 17.01 -2.07
N ILE A 52 12.76 16.20 -2.06
CA ILE A 52 12.31 15.53 -0.83
C ILE A 52 13.34 14.48 -0.38
N LEU A 53 13.85 13.67 -1.31
CA LEU A 53 14.84 12.64 -1.00
C LEU A 53 16.13 13.27 -0.46
N ASP A 54 16.51 14.40 -1.00
CA ASP A 54 17.69 15.14 -0.55
C ASP A 54 17.50 15.63 0.90
N GLU A 55 16.31 16.16 1.21
CA GLU A 55 15.96 16.56 2.55
C GLU A 55 15.96 15.39 3.54
N GLN A 56 15.54 14.21 3.11
CA GLN A 56 15.51 13.01 3.94
C GLN A 56 16.89 12.55 4.42
N ARG A 57 17.96 13.03 3.82
CA ARG A 57 19.32 12.71 4.26
C ARG A 57 19.60 13.22 5.67
N THR A 58 18.99 14.33 6.04
CA THR A 58 19.16 14.96 7.34
C THR A 58 17.89 15.02 8.17
N ASP A 59 16.73 14.92 7.49
CA ASP A 59 15.41 14.96 8.11
C ASP A 59 14.77 13.58 7.94
N TYR A 60 14.66 12.84 9.04
CA TYR A 60 14.20 11.45 9.02
C TYR A 60 12.67 11.29 9.01
N ARG A 61 11.93 12.39 8.81
CA ARG A 61 10.48 12.30 8.67
C ARG A 61 10.11 11.50 7.43
N PRO A 62 8.92 10.87 7.41
CA PRO A 62 8.44 10.19 6.21
C PRO A 62 8.33 11.14 5.01
N PHE A 63 8.43 10.59 3.80
CA PHE A 63 8.35 11.32 2.56
C PHE A 63 7.14 12.27 2.52
N GLY A 64 5.96 11.75 2.90
CA GLY A 64 4.73 12.54 2.89
C GLY A 64 4.78 13.76 3.81
N GLU A 65 5.39 13.61 4.99
CA GLU A 65 5.51 14.73 5.95
C GLU A 65 6.40 15.84 5.40
N ILE A 66 7.49 15.47 4.73
CA ILE A 66 8.39 16.44 4.11
C ILE A 66 7.69 17.13 2.93
N ALA A 67 6.96 16.35 2.12
CA ALA A 67 6.21 16.91 0.99
C ALA A 67 5.17 17.93 1.46
N ILE A 68 4.50 17.67 2.58
CA ILE A 68 3.55 18.60 3.17
C ILE A 68 4.27 19.87 3.66
N ALA A 69 5.39 19.70 4.37
CA ALA A 69 6.16 20.82 4.89
C ALA A 69 6.68 21.73 3.76
N LYS A 70 7.02 21.14 2.62
CA LYS A 70 7.50 21.90 1.45
C LYS A 70 6.36 22.40 0.55
N ARG A 71 5.11 22.13 0.91
CA ARG A 71 3.92 22.51 0.16
C ARG A 71 3.85 21.92 -1.24
N LEU A 72 4.48 20.77 -1.42
CA LEU A 72 4.44 20.02 -2.69
C LEU A 72 3.19 19.13 -2.76
N LEU A 73 2.73 18.65 -1.61
CA LEU A 73 1.49 17.89 -1.47
C LEU A 73 0.73 18.43 -0.26
N THR A 74 -0.59 18.31 -0.30
CA THR A 74 -1.43 18.59 0.86
C THR A 74 -1.52 17.35 1.74
N ARG A 75 -1.92 17.54 3.00
CA ARG A 75 -2.15 16.41 3.91
C ARG A 75 -3.21 15.48 3.35
N GLU A 76 -4.27 16.03 2.79
CA GLU A 76 -5.34 15.25 2.17
C GLU A 76 -4.83 14.40 1.01
N GLN A 77 -3.97 14.96 0.16
CA GLN A 77 -3.36 14.23 -0.95
C GLN A 77 -2.48 13.09 -0.45
N VAL A 78 -1.69 13.32 0.59
CA VAL A 78 -0.83 12.27 1.19
C VAL A 78 -1.69 11.15 1.74
N GLU A 79 -2.79 11.46 2.43
CA GLU A 79 -3.71 10.45 2.95
C GLU A 79 -4.33 9.60 1.83
N ILE A 80 -4.72 10.26 0.73
CA ILE A 80 -5.24 9.55 -0.46
C ILE A 80 -4.17 8.62 -1.05
N LEU A 81 -2.94 9.11 -1.18
CA LEU A 81 -1.84 8.31 -1.72
C LEU A 81 -1.53 7.09 -0.85
N LEU A 82 -1.60 7.23 0.47
CA LEU A 82 -1.43 6.10 1.38
C LEU A 82 -2.54 5.07 1.19
N GLY A 83 -3.77 5.52 0.96
CA GLY A 83 -4.89 4.62 0.65
C GLY A 83 -4.68 3.87 -0.66
N ILE A 84 -4.19 4.55 -1.70
CA ILE A 84 -3.87 3.92 -2.98
C ILE A 84 -2.75 2.91 -2.81
N GLN A 85 -1.73 3.24 -2.05
CA GLN A 85 -0.63 2.32 -1.75
C GLN A 85 -1.15 1.03 -1.11
N LEU A 86 -2.08 1.16 -0.17
CA LEU A 86 -2.71 0.02 0.50
C LEU A 86 -3.50 -0.85 -0.49
N ILE A 87 -4.31 -0.22 -1.34
CA ILE A 87 -5.10 -0.93 -2.36
C ILE A 87 -4.19 -1.73 -3.30
N ARG A 88 -3.14 -1.09 -3.79
CA ARG A 88 -2.20 -1.73 -4.73
C ARG A 88 -1.48 -2.91 -4.08
N ALA A 89 -1.03 -2.73 -2.85
CA ALA A 89 -0.30 -3.78 -2.13
C ALA A 89 -1.20 -4.99 -1.84
N ALA A 90 -2.43 -4.76 -1.41
CA ALA A 90 -3.38 -5.84 -1.15
C ALA A 90 -3.76 -6.56 -2.44
N THR A 91 -3.97 -5.82 -3.53
CA THR A 91 -4.29 -6.39 -4.84
C THR A 91 -3.15 -7.26 -5.37
N GLU A 92 -1.91 -6.81 -5.22
CA GLU A 92 -0.74 -7.59 -5.63
C GLU A 92 -0.66 -8.93 -4.89
N ILE A 93 -0.93 -8.92 -3.59
CA ILE A 93 -0.98 -10.15 -2.80
C ILE A 93 -2.10 -11.06 -3.29
N GLY A 94 -3.28 -10.51 -3.55
CA GLY A 94 -4.41 -11.27 -4.08
C GLY A 94 -4.08 -11.92 -5.42
N GLU A 95 -3.43 -11.19 -6.31
CA GLU A 95 -2.99 -11.71 -7.61
C GLU A 95 -2.00 -12.86 -7.42
N ALA A 96 -1.05 -12.73 -6.51
CA ALA A 96 -0.08 -13.77 -6.22
C ALA A 96 -0.75 -15.05 -5.72
N LEU A 97 -1.75 -14.93 -4.87
CA LEU A 97 -2.51 -16.08 -4.35
C LEU A 97 -3.24 -16.82 -5.48
N VAL A 98 -3.84 -16.08 -6.39
CA VAL A 98 -4.55 -16.67 -7.53
C VAL A 98 -3.57 -17.38 -8.47
N LEU A 99 -2.45 -16.72 -8.78
CA LEU A 99 -1.42 -17.28 -9.66
C LEU A 99 -0.77 -18.52 -9.04
N ALA A 100 -0.61 -18.55 -7.74
CA ALA A 100 -0.05 -19.70 -7.03
C ALA A 100 -1.05 -20.87 -6.88
N GLY A 101 -2.30 -20.67 -7.28
CA GLY A 101 -3.34 -21.70 -7.16
C GLY A 101 -3.84 -21.91 -5.74
N ILE A 102 -3.55 -20.99 -4.82
CA ILE A 102 -3.95 -21.08 -3.41
C ILE A 102 -5.39 -20.67 -3.23
N CYS A 103 -5.85 -19.72 -4.03
CA CYS A 103 -7.18 -19.13 -3.92
C CYS A 103 -7.73 -18.81 -5.32
N THR A 104 -9.05 -18.83 -5.48
CA THR A 104 -9.68 -18.42 -6.73
C THR A 104 -9.94 -16.92 -6.73
N MET A 105 -10.09 -16.35 -7.92
CA MET A 105 -10.45 -14.94 -8.08
C MET A 105 -11.77 -14.64 -7.35
N GLU A 106 -12.76 -15.53 -7.50
CA GLU A 106 -14.07 -15.39 -6.88
C GLU A 106 -14.02 -15.31 -5.36
N ARG A 107 -13.09 -16.03 -4.77
CA ARG A 107 -12.93 -16.04 -3.31
C ARG A 107 -12.13 -14.84 -2.82
N ILE A 108 -11.08 -14.43 -3.55
CA ILE A 108 -10.21 -13.34 -3.10
C ILE A 108 -10.87 -11.97 -3.18
N MET A 109 -11.73 -11.74 -4.16
CA MET A 109 -12.34 -10.42 -4.36
C MET A 109 -13.12 -9.92 -3.14
N PRO A 110 -14.05 -10.71 -2.56
CA PRO A 110 -14.75 -10.26 -1.36
C PRO A 110 -13.82 -10.04 -0.16
N LEU A 111 -12.77 -10.86 -0.04
CA LEU A 111 -11.83 -10.74 1.05
C LEU A 111 -10.98 -9.48 0.95
N LEU A 112 -10.59 -9.09 -0.26
CA LEU A 112 -9.92 -7.81 -0.51
C LEU A 112 -10.80 -6.65 -0.05
N GLY A 113 -12.07 -6.66 -0.45
CA GLY A 113 -13.02 -5.64 -0.06
C GLY A 113 -13.19 -5.57 1.45
N GLN A 114 -13.31 -6.71 2.09
CA GLN A 114 -13.47 -6.79 3.55
C GLN A 114 -12.24 -6.24 4.27
N PHE A 115 -11.05 -6.66 3.85
CA PHE A 115 -9.80 -6.18 4.46
C PHE A 115 -9.63 -4.67 4.28
N LEU A 116 -9.85 -4.17 3.06
CA LEU A 116 -9.70 -2.75 2.76
C LEU A 116 -10.71 -1.91 3.53
N SER A 117 -11.93 -2.40 3.70
CA SER A 117 -12.95 -1.72 4.50
C SER A 117 -12.55 -1.61 5.96
N GLN A 118 -11.98 -2.68 6.53
CA GLN A 118 -11.50 -2.68 7.91
C GLN A 118 -10.32 -1.72 8.10
N SER A 119 -9.42 -1.67 7.11
CA SER A 119 -8.23 -0.82 7.15
C SER A 119 -8.57 0.65 6.99
N GLN A 120 -9.77 0.97 6.50
CA GLN A 120 -10.23 2.34 6.30
C GLN A 120 -10.96 2.93 7.50
N ASP A 121 -10.96 2.26 8.65
CA ASP A 121 -11.39 2.84 9.92
C ASP A 121 -10.39 3.89 10.40
N SER A 122 -9.91 4.71 9.47
CA SER A 122 -8.97 5.78 9.71
C SER A 122 -9.72 7.12 9.63
N PRO A 123 -9.15 8.21 10.17
CA PRO A 123 -9.75 9.55 10.06
C PRO A 123 -10.04 9.96 8.62
N VAL A 124 -9.28 9.47 7.65
CA VAL A 124 -9.50 9.74 6.22
C VAL A 124 -10.84 9.19 5.77
N SER A 125 -11.11 7.93 6.10
CA SER A 125 -12.34 7.25 5.75
C SER A 125 -13.56 7.95 6.36
N ALA A 126 -13.44 8.45 7.57
CA ALA A 126 -14.52 9.12 8.28
C ALA A 126 -14.89 10.48 7.65
N ARG A 127 -14.07 11.01 6.76
CA ARG A 127 -14.31 12.29 6.09
C ARG A 127 -15.09 12.15 4.78
N CYS A 128 -15.26 10.95 4.32
CA CYS A 128 -15.94 10.68 3.05
C CYS A 128 -17.46 10.66 3.19
#